data_45159e9fe3f15f5aad90475f7f443189
#
_entry.id   45159e9fe3f15f5aad90475f7f443189
#
_cell.length_a   1.000
_cell.length_b   1.000
_cell.length_c   1.000
_cell.angle_alpha   90.00
_cell.angle_beta   90.00
_cell.angle_gamma   90.00
#
_symmetry.space_group_name_H-M   'P 1'
#
loop_
_entity.id
_entity.type
_entity.pdbx_description
1 polymer ?
#
loop_
_entity_poly.entity_id
_entity_poly.type
_entity_poly.pdbx_seq_one_letter_code
_entity_poly.pdbx_strand_id
1 'polypeptide(L)'
;MTIYTQENNTTKFSSVANDDFIINDVSNLLKDEVLLRLINKHKQEQVPRLNMLEAYYLNRNTDILSSNRRIEDLTDKADHRAVHNYAKYVTRFIVGYLTGNPITITHKDEKTNEIIIQLNNNNDADAINSDLALNLSIYGRAYEIVYRNQEDKDTFKVLDPKSTFIIYDKSIDKNIIAGIRYYDTKAVDGETLQNIEIYTNEKIYYVTIKGGSISSIDELPHYFKDVPIIEYTNDQFKQGDFENVLSLIDLYDSAQSDTANYMTDLNDAMLAIVGNIEIDGEEAKKFRQANMVHVKPGINANGND
;
A
#
# COMPACT_ATOMS: atom_id res chain seq x y z
N MET A 1 2.49 -25.91 14.05
CA MET A 1 3.12 -24.95 14.97
C MET A 1 4.29 -24.33 14.22
N THR A 2 4.03 -23.22 13.51
CA THR A 2 5.08 -22.50 12.78
C THR A 2 5.96 -21.84 13.82
N ILE A 3 7.21 -22.29 13.91
CA ILE A 3 8.19 -21.65 14.76
C ILE A 3 8.49 -20.29 14.11
N TYR A 4 7.95 -19.23 14.65
CA TYR A 4 8.42 -17.88 14.34
C TYR A 4 9.86 -17.79 14.84
N THR A 5 10.81 -17.88 13.94
CA THR A 5 12.19 -17.56 14.27
C THR A 5 12.26 -16.09 14.67
N GLN A 6 13.02 -15.78 15.71
CA GLN A 6 13.16 -14.43 16.30
C GLN A 6 13.75 -13.36 15.36
N GLU A 7 13.92 -13.66 14.08
CA GLU A 7 14.30 -12.70 13.03
C GLU A 7 13.11 -11.92 12.47
N ASN A 8 11.88 -12.22 12.87
CA ASN A 8 10.74 -11.40 12.51
C ASN A 8 10.78 -10.12 13.32
N ASN A 9 11.54 -9.18 12.81
CA ASN A 9 11.46 -7.79 13.18
C ASN A 9 9.99 -7.37 13.29
N THR A 10 9.70 -6.57 14.27
CA THR A 10 8.41 -5.93 14.50
C THR A 10 7.92 -5.10 13.30
N THR A 11 8.74 -4.91 12.27
CA THR A 11 8.44 -4.23 11.02
C THR A 11 8.31 -5.24 9.88
N LYS A 12 7.20 -5.16 9.13
CA LYS A 12 6.95 -5.99 7.93
C LYS A 12 7.85 -5.68 6.74
N PHE A 13 8.64 -4.62 6.81
CA PHE A 13 9.42 -4.08 5.69
C PHE A 13 10.91 -4.10 5.97
N SER A 14 11.69 -4.20 4.89
CA SER A 14 13.14 -4.03 4.96
C SER A 14 13.49 -2.60 5.43
N SER A 15 14.56 -2.47 6.22
CA SER A 15 15.07 -1.17 6.67
C SER A 15 15.46 -0.23 5.52
N VAL A 16 15.79 -0.78 4.34
CA VAL A 16 16.16 0.02 3.15
C VAL A 16 14.96 0.51 2.34
N ALA A 17 13.73 0.09 2.68
CA ALA A 17 12.53 0.45 1.91
C ALA A 17 12.20 1.95 1.95
N ASN A 18 12.81 2.71 2.86
CA ASN A 18 12.63 4.16 2.99
C ASN A 18 13.90 4.96 2.71
N ASP A 19 14.99 4.31 2.30
CA ASP A 19 16.26 4.98 2.02
C ASP A 19 16.14 5.99 0.88
N ASP A 20 16.88 7.10 1.01
CA ASP A 20 16.99 8.10 -0.03
C ASP A 20 17.89 7.62 -1.16
N PHE A 21 17.58 8.04 -2.38
CA PHE A 21 18.47 7.86 -3.53
C PHE A 21 19.49 8.99 -3.56
N ILE A 22 20.77 8.65 -3.46
CA ILE A 22 21.86 9.63 -3.39
C ILE A 22 22.83 9.41 -4.53
N ILE A 23 23.11 10.47 -5.31
CA ILE A 23 24.09 10.47 -6.40
C ILE A 23 24.98 11.73 -6.30
N ASN A 24 26.18 11.67 -6.88
CA ASN A 24 27.12 12.79 -6.84
C ASN A 24 26.86 13.85 -7.90
N ASP A 25 26.31 13.46 -9.06
CA ASP A 25 26.21 14.36 -10.22
C ASP A 25 25.10 13.89 -11.16
N VAL A 26 24.32 14.85 -11.68
CA VAL A 26 23.24 14.64 -12.66
C VAL A 26 23.76 13.99 -13.94
N SER A 27 24.99 14.30 -14.38
CA SER A 27 25.58 13.70 -15.58
C SER A 27 25.68 12.16 -15.51
N ASN A 28 25.72 11.60 -14.31
CA ASN A 28 25.71 10.16 -14.11
C ASN A 28 24.33 9.53 -14.28
N LEU A 29 23.25 10.31 -14.15
CA LEU A 29 21.87 9.81 -14.30
C LEU A 29 21.54 9.36 -15.72
N LEU A 30 22.16 10.01 -16.72
CA LEU A 30 21.91 9.70 -18.13
C LEU A 30 22.69 8.47 -18.62
N LYS A 31 23.46 7.80 -17.74
CA LYS A 31 24.10 6.52 -18.05
C LYS A 31 23.10 5.39 -17.84
N ASP A 32 22.94 4.55 -18.86
CA ASP A 32 22.01 3.41 -18.87
C ASP A 32 22.08 2.60 -17.60
N GLU A 33 23.28 2.18 -17.18
CA GLU A 33 23.49 1.35 -16.01
C GLU A 33 23.04 2.00 -14.69
N VAL A 34 23.27 3.32 -14.56
CA VAL A 34 22.91 4.06 -13.32
C VAL A 34 21.41 4.25 -13.23
N LEU A 35 20.79 4.75 -14.32
CA LEU A 35 19.35 5.00 -14.37
C LEU A 35 18.54 3.74 -14.13
N LEU A 36 18.87 2.67 -14.87
CA LEU A 36 18.19 1.38 -14.71
C LEU A 36 18.38 0.79 -13.32
N ARG A 37 19.57 0.92 -12.73
CA ARG A 37 19.82 0.44 -11.37
C ARG A 37 18.97 1.17 -10.33
N LEU A 38 18.80 2.49 -10.46
CA LEU A 38 17.97 3.27 -9.54
C LEU A 38 16.49 2.91 -9.64
N ILE A 39 15.98 2.79 -10.87
CA ILE A 39 14.59 2.38 -11.10
C ILE A 39 14.34 0.97 -10.58
N ASN A 40 15.26 0.04 -10.85
CA ASN A 40 15.16 -1.32 -10.35
C ASN A 40 15.22 -1.37 -8.82
N LYS A 41 16.09 -0.57 -8.20
CA LYS A 41 16.15 -0.42 -6.73
C LYS A 41 14.82 0.09 -6.19
N HIS A 42 14.23 1.13 -6.77
CA HIS A 42 12.93 1.63 -6.37
C HIS A 42 11.84 0.55 -6.51
N LYS A 43 11.78 -0.14 -7.66
CA LYS A 43 10.81 -1.21 -7.93
C LYS A 43 10.95 -2.41 -6.98
N GLN A 44 12.16 -2.77 -6.57
CA GLN A 44 12.41 -3.95 -5.74
C GLN A 44 12.37 -3.67 -4.24
N GLU A 45 12.77 -2.49 -3.79
CA GLU A 45 12.89 -2.18 -2.37
C GLU A 45 11.72 -1.33 -1.85
N GLN A 46 11.30 -0.29 -2.59
CA GLN A 46 10.27 0.65 -2.11
C GLN A 46 8.85 0.27 -2.56
N VAL A 47 8.67 -0.04 -3.84
CA VAL A 47 7.33 -0.34 -4.39
C VAL A 47 6.60 -1.49 -3.69
N PRO A 48 7.23 -2.59 -3.27
CA PRO A 48 6.56 -3.66 -2.53
C PRO A 48 5.94 -3.17 -1.22
N ARG A 49 6.66 -2.31 -0.48
CA ARG A 49 6.13 -1.67 0.74
C ARG A 49 4.92 -0.78 0.41
N LEU A 50 5.03 0.09 -0.60
CA LEU A 50 3.95 0.99 -1.00
C LEU A 50 2.70 0.22 -1.43
N ASN A 51 2.86 -0.87 -2.19
CA ASN A 51 1.76 -1.73 -2.59
C ASN A 51 1.09 -2.43 -1.40
N MET A 52 1.86 -2.85 -0.41
CA MET A 52 1.32 -3.47 0.80
C MET A 52 0.51 -2.44 1.61
N LEU A 53 1.03 -1.24 1.82
CA LEU A 53 0.31 -0.16 2.52
C LEU A 53 -1.00 0.20 1.80
N GLU A 54 -0.97 0.31 0.47
CA GLU A 54 -2.18 0.52 -0.33
C GLU A 54 -3.19 -0.63 -0.17
N ALA A 55 -2.72 -1.88 -0.16
CA ALA A 55 -3.59 -3.04 0.03
C ALA A 55 -4.32 -2.98 1.38
N TYR A 56 -3.65 -2.62 2.46
CA TYR A 56 -4.30 -2.43 3.77
C TYR A 56 -5.30 -1.27 3.74
N TYR A 57 -4.95 -0.14 3.12
CA TYR A 57 -5.88 0.97 2.95
C TYR A 57 -7.13 0.57 2.16
N LEU A 58 -6.99 -0.28 1.14
CA LEU A 58 -8.09 -0.80 0.32
C LEU A 58 -8.82 -2.01 0.94
N ASN A 59 -8.53 -2.36 2.18
CA ASN A 59 -9.09 -3.52 2.89
C ASN A 59 -8.76 -4.86 2.22
N ARG A 60 -7.56 -4.97 1.68
CA ARG A 60 -7.02 -6.18 1.07
C ARG A 60 -5.86 -6.70 1.91
N ASN A 61 -6.11 -6.93 3.21
CA ASN A 61 -5.10 -7.38 4.16
C ASN A 61 -4.56 -8.73 3.72
N THR A 62 -3.33 -8.76 3.21
CA THR A 62 -2.76 -9.93 2.52
C THR A 62 -2.52 -11.08 3.48
N ASP A 63 -2.15 -10.81 4.72
CA ASP A 63 -1.80 -11.85 5.70
C ASP A 63 -2.98 -12.76 6.01
N ILE A 64 -4.15 -12.20 6.31
CA ILE A 64 -5.33 -13.00 6.61
C ILE A 64 -5.95 -13.64 5.37
N LEU A 65 -5.93 -12.91 4.22
CA LEU A 65 -6.57 -13.37 2.99
C LEU A 65 -5.77 -14.45 2.28
N SER A 66 -4.43 -14.43 2.36
CA SER A 66 -3.54 -15.37 1.67
C SER A 66 -2.95 -16.46 2.56
N SER A 67 -3.14 -16.37 3.89
CA SER A 67 -2.58 -17.35 4.81
C SER A 67 -3.30 -18.70 4.69
N ASN A 68 -2.55 -19.79 4.52
CA ASN A 68 -3.03 -21.16 4.70
C ASN A 68 -3.13 -21.46 6.20
N ARG A 69 -4.19 -20.98 6.84
CA ARG A 69 -4.39 -21.13 8.30
C ARG A 69 -4.81 -22.55 8.69
N ARG A 70 -5.27 -23.36 7.74
CA ARG A 70 -5.77 -24.71 7.97
C ARG A 70 -4.93 -25.76 7.25
N ILE A 71 -4.85 -26.91 7.85
CA ILE A 71 -4.24 -28.09 7.25
C ILE A 71 -5.15 -28.52 6.09
N GLU A 72 -4.58 -28.79 4.92
CA GLU A 72 -5.29 -29.10 3.68
C GLU A 72 -6.32 -30.25 3.81
N ASP A 73 -6.13 -31.15 4.79
CA ASP A 73 -6.99 -32.31 5.02
C ASP A 73 -8.31 -31.99 5.77
N LEU A 74 -8.56 -30.74 6.15
CA LEU A 74 -9.74 -30.33 6.93
C LEU A 74 -10.69 -29.45 6.11
N THR A 75 -11.07 -29.90 4.93
CA THR A 75 -11.93 -29.15 3.98
C THR A 75 -13.36 -28.91 4.51
N ASP A 76 -13.84 -29.68 5.50
CA ASP A 76 -15.22 -29.58 6.03
C ASP A 76 -15.37 -28.52 7.13
N LYS A 77 -14.32 -27.83 7.53
CA LYS A 77 -14.37 -26.80 8.57
C LYS A 77 -14.55 -25.41 8.01
N ALA A 78 -15.23 -24.55 8.79
CA ALA A 78 -15.43 -23.16 8.43
C ALA A 78 -14.09 -22.42 8.22
N ASP A 79 -13.95 -21.62 7.17
CA ASP A 79 -12.77 -20.77 6.89
C ASP A 79 -13.22 -19.32 6.68
N HIS A 80 -13.78 -18.73 7.73
CA HIS A 80 -14.13 -17.32 7.73
C HIS A 80 -12.86 -16.48 7.83
N ARG A 81 -12.75 -15.46 6.99
CA ARG A 81 -11.63 -14.51 6.97
C ARG A 81 -12.18 -13.10 7.11
N ALA A 82 -12.19 -12.60 8.33
CA ALA A 82 -12.64 -11.26 8.64
C ALA A 82 -11.50 -10.27 8.41
N VAL A 83 -11.77 -9.19 7.70
CA VAL A 83 -10.83 -8.07 7.44
C VAL A 83 -11.47 -6.78 7.91
N HIS A 84 -10.70 -6.00 8.67
CA HIS A 84 -11.15 -4.73 9.23
C HIS A 84 -10.35 -3.57 8.65
N ASN A 85 -11.06 -2.55 8.18
CA ASN A 85 -10.44 -1.42 7.48
C ASN A 85 -9.95 -0.32 8.43
N TYR A 86 -9.13 -0.70 9.43
CA TYR A 86 -8.55 0.27 10.36
C TYR A 86 -7.56 1.21 9.68
N ALA A 87 -6.79 0.73 8.70
CA ALA A 87 -5.89 1.57 7.92
C ALA A 87 -6.62 2.75 7.28
N LYS A 88 -7.75 2.49 6.61
CA LYS A 88 -8.57 3.54 6.02
C LYS A 88 -9.23 4.45 7.06
N TYR A 89 -9.63 3.88 8.19
CA TYR A 89 -10.22 4.67 9.27
C TYR A 89 -9.23 5.71 9.81
N VAL A 90 -8.01 5.29 10.14
CA VAL A 90 -6.94 6.18 10.61
C VAL A 90 -6.61 7.23 9.55
N THR A 91 -6.36 6.81 8.32
CA THR A 91 -6.03 7.71 7.21
C THR A 91 -7.12 8.77 7.00
N ARG A 92 -8.39 8.37 6.92
CA ARG A 92 -9.49 9.32 6.70
C ARG A 92 -9.68 10.30 7.85
N PHE A 93 -9.43 9.84 9.08
CA PHE A 93 -9.47 10.71 10.24
C PHE A 93 -8.40 11.82 10.15
N ILE A 94 -7.14 11.42 9.87
CA ILE A 94 -6.01 12.37 9.75
C ILE A 94 -6.21 13.33 8.57
N VAL A 95 -6.55 12.80 7.39
CA VAL A 95 -6.81 13.63 6.20
C VAL A 95 -7.95 14.61 6.45
N GLY A 96 -9.07 14.15 7.02
CA GLY A 96 -10.19 15.01 7.36
C GLY A 96 -9.84 16.09 8.39
N TYR A 97 -8.96 15.78 9.33
CA TYR A 97 -8.48 16.77 10.31
C TYR A 97 -7.57 17.82 9.66
N LEU A 98 -6.64 17.42 8.79
CA LEU A 98 -5.68 18.31 8.14
C LEU A 98 -6.30 19.17 7.04
N THR A 99 -7.17 18.58 6.21
CA THR A 99 -7.71 19.22 4.99
C THR A 99 -9.22 19.50 5.06
N GLY A 100 -9.84 19.29 6.21
CA GLY A 100 -11.26 19.58 6.42
C GLY A 100 -11.63 21.06 6.32
N ASN A 101 -10.64 21.94 6.52
CA ASN A 101 -10.74 23.36 6.21
C ASN A 101 -9.70 23.71 5.14
N PRO A 102 -10.07 24.52 4.12
CA PRO A 102 -9.14 24.99 3.10
C PRO A 102 -7.92 25.69 3.68
N ILE A 103 -6.75 25.43 3.09
CA ILE A 103 -5.53 26.13 3.46
C ILE A 103 -5.57 27.53 2.85
N THR A 104 -5.55 28.55 3.71
CA THR A 104 -5.57 29.94 3.26
C THR A 104 -4.16 30.49 3.19
N ILE A 105 -3.73 30.90 2.00
CA ILE A 105 -2.46 31.57 1.75
C ILE A 105 -2.75 33.03 1.44
N THR A 106 -2.10 33.93 2.16
CA THR A 106 -2.26 35.38 1.96
C THR A 106 -0.93 36.06 1.78
N HIS A 107 -0.90 37.12 0.96
CA HIS A 107 0.28 37.95 0.76
C HIS A 107 -0.05 39.41 1.05
N LYS A 108 0.93 40.20 1.51
CA LYS A 108 0.77 41.61 1.86
C LYS A 108 0.49 42.50 0.63
N ASP A 109 1.10 42.17 -0.50
CA ASP A 109 0.84 42.85 -1.77
C ASP A 109 -0.44 42.28 -2.38
N GLU A 110 -1.41 43.16 -2.66
CA GLU A 110 -2.75 42.80 -3.14
C GLU A 110 -2.71 42.09 -4.51
N LYS A 111 -1.85 42.56 -5.43
CA LYS A 111 -1.72 41.92 -6.75
C LYS A 111 -1.16 40.49 -6.66
N THR A 112 -0.14 40.31 -5.81
CA THR A 112 0.42 38.98 -5.57
C THR A 112 -0.60 38.07 -4.91
N ASN A 113 -1.41 38.60 -3.98
CA ASN A 113 -2.48 37.85 -3.33
C ASN A 113 -3.55 37.38 -4.32
N GLU A 114 -3.97 38.23 -5.25
CA GLU A 114 -4.91 37.87 -6.33
C GLU A 114 -4.34 36.76 -7.23
N ILE A 115 -3.04 36.82 -7.58
CA ILE A 115 -2.38 35.79 -8.39
C ILE A 115 -2.37 34.44 -7.65
N ILE A 116 -2.05 34.44 -6.35
CA ILE A 116 -2.07 33.22 -5.53
C ILE A 116 -3.47 32.60 -5.49
N ILE A 117 -4.50 33.42 -5.26
CA ILE A 117 -5.90 32.97 -5.22
C ILE A 117 -6.30 32.38 -6.57
N GLN A 118 -5.96 33.05 -7.68
CA GLN A 118 -6.25 32.55 -9.03
C GLN A 118 -5.52 31.23 -9.33
N LEU A 119 -4.26 31.12 -8.95
CA LEU A 119 -3.46 29.91 -9.11
C LEU A 119 -4.07 28.73 -8.37
N ASN A 120 -4.44 28.94 -7.10
CA ASN A 120 -5.07 27.91 -6.27
C ASN A 120 -6.42 27.48 -6.83
N ASN A 121 -7.26 28.42 -7.23
CA ASN A 121 -8.59 28.12 -7.79
C ASN A 121 -8.47 27.38 -9.15
N ASN A 122 -7.54 27.79 -10.02
CA ASN A 122 -7.35 27.17 -11.33
C ASN A 122 -6.87 25.73 -11.22
N ASN A 123 -6.18 25.38 -10.14
CA ASN A 123 -5.62 24.05 -9.92
C ASN A 123 -6.44 23.18 -8.97
N ASP A 124 -7.52 23.69 -8.37
CA ASP A 124 -8.24 23.01 -7.30
C ASP A 124 -7.29 22.60 -6.16
N ALA A 125 -6.57 23.59 -5.62
CA ALA A 125 -5.50 23.36 -4.64
C ALA A 125 -5.98 22.59 -3.39
N ASP A 126 -7.24 22.75 -2.99
CA ASP A 126 -7.80 22.04 -1.83
C ASP A 126 -7.91 20.53 -2.09
N ALA A 127 -8.32 20.12 -3.30
CA ALA A 127 -8.34 18.72 -3.68
C ALA A 127 -6.93 18.14 -3.75
N ILE A 128 -5.98 18.88 -4.34
CA ILE A 128 -4.56 18.48 -4.40
C ILE A 128 -3.97 18.32 -3.01
N ASN A 129 -4.22 19.27 -2.10
CA ASN A 129 -3.76 19.19 -0.71
C ASN A 129 -4.35 17.96 0.01
N SER A 130 -5.61 17.63 -0.26
CA SER A 130 -6.24 16.43 0.29
C SER A 130 -5.61 15.14 -0.26
N ASP A 131 -5.30 15.09 -1.55
CA ASP A 131 -4.63 13.95 -2.17
C ASP A 131 -3.18 13.80 -1.68
N LEU A 132 -2.46 14.91 -1.48
CA LEU A 132 -1.13 14.88 -0.86
C LEU A 132 -1.18 14.36 0.56
N ALA A 133 -2.11 14.86 1.38
CA ALA A 133 -2.33 14.38 2.75
C ALA A 133 -2.70 12.89 2.79
N LEU A 134 -3.51 12.43 1.82
CA LEU A 134 -3.86 11.02 1.65
C LEU A 134 -2.62 10.16 1.39
N ASN A 135 -1.78 10.58 0.44
CA ASN A 135 -0.55 9.87 0.12
C ASN A 135 0.44 9.88 1.29
N LEU A 136 0.56 10.99 2.01
CA LEU A 136 1.38 11.08 3.22
C LEU A 136 0.91 10.08 4.28
N SER A 137 -0.38 10.03 4.55
CA SER A 137 -0.95 9.13 5.54
C SER A 137 -0.79 7.65 5.17
N ILE A 138 -0.93 7.31 3.88
CA ILE A 138 -0.81 5.92 3.40
C ILE A 138 0.66 5.50 3.28
N TYR A 139 1.45 6.27 2.53
CA TYR A 139 2.78 5.86 2.07
C TYR A 139 3.92 6.47 2.89
N GLY A 140 3.63 7.48 3.73
CA GLY A 140 4.63 8.24 4.44
C GLY A 140 5.34 9.30 3.59
N ARG A 141 5.05 9.35 2.29
CA ARG A 141 5.58 10.31 1.32
C ARG A 141 4.57 10.64 0.24
N ALA A 142 4.63 11.85 -0.28
CA ALA A 142 3.84 12.30 -1.41
C ALA A 142 4.70 13.14 -2.35
N TYR A 143 4.34 13.17 -3.62
CA TYR A 143 5.04 13.92 -4.63
C TYR A 143 4.08 14.83 -5.37
N GLU A 144 4.50 16.06 -5.57
CA GLU A 144 3.80 17.04 -6.37
C GLU A 144 4.70 17.52 -7.50
N ILE A 145 4.15 17.62 -8.70
CA ILE A 145 4.84 18.23 -9.83
C ILE A 145 4.22 19.58 -10.18
N VAL A 146 5.07 20.57 -10.41
CA VAL A 146 4.70 21.87 -10.96
C VAL A 146 5.12 21.90 -12.42
N TYR A 147 4.22 22.18 -13.33
CA TYR A 147 4.52 22.25 -14.75
C TYR A 147 3.68 23.29 -15.46
N ARG A 148 4.13 23.71 -16.64
CA ARG A 148 3.35 24.59 -17.50
C ARG A 148 2.58 23.76 -18.50
N ASN A 149 1.26 23.96 -18.51
CA ASN A 149 0.38 23.20 -19.41
C ASN A 149 0.36 23.80 -20.83
N GLN A 150 -0.36 23.16 -21.75
CA GLN A 150 -0.49 23.58 -23.15
C GLN A 150 -1.16 24.95 -23.31
N GLU A 151 -1.90 25.42 -22.31
CA GLU A 151 -2.55 26.74 -22.28
C GLU A 151 -1.65 27.82 -21.70
N ASP A 152 -0.38 27.52 -21.45
CA ASP A 152 0.61 28.41 -20.85
C ASP A 152 0.25 28.83 -19.41
N LYS A 153 -0.40 27.91 -18.64
CA LYS A 153 -0.76 28.10 -17.23
C LYS A 153 0.08 27.22 -16.34
N ASP A 154 0.47 27.75 -15.20
CA ASP A 154 1.15 26.97 -14.16
C ASP A 154 0.15 26.02 -13.51
N THR A 155 0.53 24.76 -13.48
CA THR A 155 -0.35 23.67 -13.02
C THR A 155 0.44 22.75 -12.08
N PHE A 156 -0.22 22.28 -11.02
CA PHE A 156 0.33 21.25 -10.14
C PHE A 156 -0.51 19.99 -10.19
N LYS A 157 0.15 18.86 -9.98
CA LYS A 157 -0.48 17.53 -9.92
C LYS A 157 0.24 16.66 -8.92
N VAL A 158 -0.55 15.83 -8.23
CA VAL A 158 -0.02 14.77 -7.37
C VAL A 158 0.50 13.63 -8.23
N LEU A 159 1.70 13.14 -7.95
CA LEU A 159 2.30 11.99 -8.61
C LEU A 159 2.18 10.75 -7.73
N ASP A 160 2.10 9.58 -8.38
CA ASP A 160 2.04 8.29 -7.69
C ASP A 160 3.43 7.92 -7.10
N PRO A 161 3.55 7.76 -5.78
CA PRO A 161 4.82 7.37 -5.15
C PRO A 161 5.36 6.01 -5.62
N LYS A 162 4.54 5.15 -6.22
CA LYS A 162 4.97 3.86 -6.78
C LYS A 162 5.72 3.99 -8.11
N SER A 163 5.66 5.15 -8.72
CA SER A 163 6.32 5.45 -10.00
C SER A 163 7.18 6.71 -9.98
N THR A 164 7.32 7.33 -8.80
CA THR A 164 8.05 8.60 -8.64
C THR A 164 8.98 8.53 -7.45
N PHE A 165 10.19 9.05 -7.59
CA PHE A 165 11.14 9.22 -6.50
C PHE A 165 12.09 10.38 -6.76
N ILE A 166 12.69 10.89 -5.69
CA ILE A 166 13.63 12.01 -5.72
C ILE A 166 15.06 11.51 -5.53
N ILE A 167 15.99 12.20 -6.15
CA ILE A 167 17.43 11.97 -6.02
C ILE A 167 18.07 13.18 -5.35
N TYR A 168 18.85 12.90 -4.33
CA TYR A 168 19.57 13.88 -3.52
C TYR A 168 21.06 13.85 -3.81
N ASP A 169 21.73 14.97 -3.53
CA ASP A 169 23.18 15.04 -3.50
C ASP A 169 23.75 14.41 -2.20
N LYS A 170 25.07 14.33 -2.11
CA LYS A 170 25.77 13.82 -0.91
C LYS A 170 26.08 14.91 0.11
N SER A 171 25.62 16.14 -0.09
CA SER A 171 25.85 17.22 0.85
C SER A 171 25.11 16.96 2.17
N ILE A 172 25.52 17.68 3.22
CA ILE A 172 24.82 17.64 4.51
C ILE A 172 23.39 18.16 4.36
N ASP A 173 23.18 19.13 3.48
CA ASP A 173 21.88 19.75 3.24
C ASP A 173 20.93 18.87 2.41
N LYS A 174 21.44 17.79 1.78
CA LYS A 174 20.66 16.87 0.92
C LYS A 174 19.82 17.63 -0.09
N ASN A 175 20.49 18.41 -0.97
CA ASN A 175 19.77 19.13 -2.00
C ASN A 175 19.17 18.17 -3.04
N ILE A 176 17.98 18.47 -3.52
CA ILE A 176 17.34 17.73 -4.60
C ILE A 176 18.08 18.05 -5.89
N ILE A 177 18.57 17.04 -6.58
CA ILE A 177 19.27 17.20 -7.87
C ILE A 177 18.43 16.72 -9.04
N ALA A 178 17.51 15.78 -8.83
CA ALA A 178 16.58 15.34 -9.85
C ALA A 178 15.33 14.68 -9.24
N GLY A 179 14.21 14.79 -9.94
CA GLY A 179 13.02 13.99 -9.73
C GLY A 179 12.84 12.99 -10.88
N ILE A 180 12.54 11.75 -10.60
CA ILE A 180 12.30 10.72 -11.61
C ILE A 180 10.87 10.24 -11.52
N ARG A 181 10.19 10.21 -12.67
CA ARG A 181 8.91 9.57 -12.90
C ARG A 181 9.05 8.53 -14.00
N TYR A 182 8.50 7.33 -13.82
CA TYR A 182 8.55 6.30 -14.85
C TYR A 182 7.18 5.60 -14.98
N TYR A 183 6.88 5.16 -16.20
CA TYR A 183 5.64 4.43 -16.48
C TYR A 183 5.83 3.56 -17.74
N ASP A 184 5.05 2.51 -17.82
CA ASP A 184 5.09 1.59 -18.95
C ASP A 184 3.98 1.93 -19.94
N THR A 185 4.31 1.92 -21.24
CA THR A 185 3.35 2.04 -22.35
C THR A 185 3.50 0.84 -23.27
N LYS A 186 2.41 0.50 -23.97
CA LYS A 186 2.46 -0.53 -25.01
C LYS A 186 2.62 0.15 -26.35
N ALA A 187 3.64 -0.27 -27.09
CA ALA A 187 3.81 0.13 -28.49
C ALA A 187 2.75 -0.53 -29.39
N VAL A 188 2.59 -0.04 -30.61
CA VAL A 188 1.61 -0.56 -31.57
C VAL A 188 1.85 -2.03 -31.92
N ASP A 189 3.09 -2.48 -31.85
CA ASP A 189 3.52 -3.88 -32.05
C ASP A 189 3.30 -4.79 -30.82
N GLY A 190 2.75 -4.24 -29.74
CA GLY A 190 2.50 -4.94 -28.48
C GLY A 190 3.70 -5.03 -27.53
N GLU A 191 4.87 -4.53 -27.91
CA GLU A 191 6.01 -4.46 -27.02
C GLU A 191 5.79 -3.45 -25.91
N THR A 192 6.30 -3.76 -24.69
CA THR A 192 6.26 -2.82 -23.57
C THR A 192 7.46 -1.88 -23.65
N LEU A 193 7.16 -0.59 -23.72
CA LEU A 193 8.14 0.48 -23.64
C LEU A 193 8.07 1.08 -22.23
N GLN A 194 9.22 1.19 -21.57
CA GLN A 194 9.33 1.92 -20.32
C GLN A 194 9.72 3.37 -20.63
N ASN A 195 8.89 4.31 -20.23
CA ASN A 195 9.14 5.73 -20.37
C ASN A 195 9.59 6.29 -19.02
N ILE A 196 10.62 7.12 -19.04
CA ILE A 196 11.21 7.74 -17.87
C ILE A 196 11.32 9.23 -18.14
N GLU A 197 10.85 10.01 -17.20
CA GLU A 197 10.98 11.46 -17.18
C GLU A 197 11.93 11.82 -16.05
N ILE A 198 12.99 12.54 -16.37
CA ILE A 198 13.99 13.02 -15.41
C ILE A 198 13.92 14.53 -15.37
N TYR A 199 13.48 15.06 -14.25
CA TYR A 199 13.34 16.49 -14.01
C TYR A 199 14.54 16.98 -13.22
N THR A 200 15.32 17.87 -13.82
CA THR A 200 16.47 18.55 -13.19
C THR A 200 16.13 20.00 -12.92
N ASN A 201 17.06 20.79 -12.47
CA ASN A 201 16.86 22.24 -12.25
C ASN A 201 16.74 23.08 -13.55
N GLU A 202 17.14 22.54 -14.70
CA GLU A 202 17.16 23.29 -15.97
C GLU A 202 16.36 22.60 -17.08
N LYS A 203 16.36 21.25 -17.09
CA LYS A 203 15.84 20.45 -18.21
C LYS A 203 15.01 19.26 -17.72
N ILE A 204 14.14 18.84 -18.60
CA ILE A 204 13.43 17.55 -18.51
C ILE A 204 14.03 16.64 -19.57
N TYR A 205 14.42 15.42 -19.19
CA TYR A 205 14.84 14.38 -20.12
C TYR A 205 13.75 13.33 -20.23
N TYR A 206 13.34 13.06 -21.44
CA TYR A 206 12.42 11.99 -21.77
C TYR A 206 13.21 10.81 -22.32
N VAL A 207 13.28 9.74 -21.54
CA VAL A 207 14.06 8.55 -21.87
C VAL A 207 13.11 7.39 -22.14
N THR A 208 13.28 6.74 -23.29
CA THR A 208 12.52 5.53 -23.61
C THR A 208 13.45 4.32 -23.58
N ILE A 209 13.05 3.28 -22.84
CA ILE A 209 13.75 2.01 -22.75
C ILE A 209 12.97 0.95 -23.53
N LYS A 210 13.69 0.24 -24.38
CA LYS A 210 13.20 -0.90 -25.15
C LYS A 210 14.16 -2.07 -25.00
N GLY A 211 13.65 -3.24 -24.63
CA GLY A 211 14.49 -4.43 -24.48
C GLY A 211 15.61 -4.33 -23.44
N GLY A 212 15.43 -3.46 -22.41
CA GLY A 212 16.42 -3.28 -21.33
C GLY A 212 17.56 -2.31 -21.65
N SER A 213 17.51 -1.59 -22.78
CA SER A 213 18.48 -0.55 -23.15
C SER A 213 17.78 0.75 -23.51
N ILE A 214 18.47 1.88 -23.32
CA ILE A 214 17.95 3.19 -23.73
C ILE A 214 17.87 3.21 -25.26
N SER A 215 16.68 3.50 -25.79
CA SER A 215 16.44 3.61 -27.23
C SER A 215 16.40 5.06 -27.73
N SER A 216 15.94 5.99 -26.90
CA SER A 216 15.94 7.43 -27.21
C SER A 216 16.07 8.27 -25.95
N ILE A 217 16.67 9.44 -26.09
CA ILE A 217 16.74 10.50 -25.08
C ILE A 217 16.38 11.80 -25.78
N ASP A 218 15.28 12.41 -25.38
CA ASP A 218 14.88 13.74 -25.81
C ASP A 218 15.01 14.70 -24.62
N GLU A 219 15.37 15.96 -24.87
CA GLU A 219 15.48 16.96 -23.81
C GLU A 219 14.64 18.20 -24.10
N LEU A 220 14.04 18.76 -23.06
CA LEU A 220 13.27 19.98 -23.12
C LEU A 220 13.69 20.91 -21.97
N PRO A 221 14.08 22.17 -22.22
CA PRO A 221 14.36 23.11 -21.15
C PRO A 221 13.07 23.55 -20.45
N HIS A 222 13.16 23.82 -19.14
CA HIS A 222 12.10 24.47 -18.37
C HIS A 222 12.66 25.69 -17.62
N TYR A 223 11.78 26.57 -17.14
CA TYR A 223 12.18 27.87 -16.59
C TYR A 223 11.97 28.00 -15.07
N PHE A 224 11.68 26.90 -14.37
CA PHE A 224 11.43 26.92 -12.92
C PHE A 224 12.69 27.18 -12.07
N LYS A 225 13.89 27.01 -12.64
CA LYS A 225 15.20 27.21 -11.98
C LYS A 225 15.46 26.27 -10.79
N ASP A 226 14.60 25.32 -10.58
CA ASP A 226 14.71 24.28 -9.56
C ASP A 226 14.04 22.99 -10.07
N VAL A 227 14.26 21.89 -9.40
CA VAL A 227 13.59 20.61 -9.74
C VAL A 227 12.08 20.76 -9.50
N PRO A 228 11.25 20.62 -10.55
CA PRO A 228 9.82 20.91 -10.43
C PRO A 228 9.01 19.77 -9.78
N ILE A 229 9.66 18.78 -9.18
CA ILE A 229 9.03 17.75 -8.35
C ILE A 229 9.39 18.00 -6.90
N ILE A 230 8.38 18.13 -6.05
CA ILE A 230 8.50 18.39 -4.63
C ILE A 230 8.15 17.11 -3.89
N GLU A 231 9.01 16.63 -2.97
CA GLU A 231 8.70 15.55 -2.04
C GLU A 231 8.18 16.12 -0.73
N TYR A 232 7.05 15.61 -0.28
CA TYR A 232 6.51 15.81 1.07
C TYR A 232 6.72 14.52 1.86
N THR A 233 7.07 14.65 3.14
CA THR A 233 7.28 13.50 4.03
C THR A 233 6.40 13.64 5.26
N ASN A 234 5.80 12.53 5.69
CA ASN A 234 4.93 12.51 6.85
C ASN A 234 5.73 12.71 8.15
N ASP A 235 6.87 12.03 8.23
CA ASP A 235 7.85 12.18 9.30
C ASP A 235 9.29 12.02 8.76
N GLN A 236 10.26 12.11 9.67
CA GLN A 236 11.68 11.92 9.32
C GLN A 236 12.02 10.51 8.82
N PHE A 237 11.17 9.51 9.12
CA PHE A 237 11.34 8.11 8.73
C PHE A 237 10.52 7.75 7.49
N LYS A 238 9.73 8.68 6.97
CA LYS A 238 8.85 8.51 5.81
C LYS A 238 7.86 7.37 5.99
N GLN A 239 7.28 7.25 7.20
CA GLN A 239 6.32 6.22 7.54
C GLN A 239 4.88 6.72 7.44
N GLY A 240 3.97 5.85 6.97
CA GLY A 240 2.53 6.10 6.96
C GLY A 240 1.92 6.03 8.36
N ASP A 241 0.77 6.70 8.58
CA ASP A 241 0.17 6.85 9.91
C ASP A 241 -0.26 5.52 10.54
N PHE A 242 -0.64 4.53 9.76
CA PHE A 242 -1.05 3.22 10.25
C PHE A 242 0.03 2.14 10.12
N GLU A 243 1.19 2.46 9.54
CA GLU A 243 2.24 1.47 9.25
C GLU A 243 2.74 0.76 10.51
N ASN A 244 2.90 1.51 11.59
CA ASN A 244 3.39 0.98 12.86
C ASN A 244 2.39 0.05 13.59
N VAL A 245 1.13 0.02 13.17
CA VAL A 245 0.08 -0.79 13.79
C VAL A 245 -0.41 -1.94 12.90
N LEU A 246 0.25 -2.20 11.77
CA LEU A 246 -0.12 -3.28 10.84
C LEU A 246 -0.19 -4.64 11.54
N SER A 247 0.78 -4.95 12.41
CA SER A 247 0.80 -6.21 13.15
C SER A 247 -0.39 -6.36 14.12
N LEU A 248 -0.87 -5.25 14.67
CA LEU A 248 -2.07 -5.24 15.52
C LEU A 248 -3.34 -5.43 14.70
N ILE A 249 -3.41 -4.85 13.50
CA ILE A 249 -4.50 -5.06 12.55
C ILE A 249 -4.59 -6.53 12.18
N ASP A 250 -3.46 -7.16 11.85
CA ASP A 250 -3.42 -8.59 11.50
C ASP A 250 -3.81 -9.50 12.66
N LEU A 251 -3.32 -9.18 13.85
CA LEU A 251 -3.69 -9.92 15.06
C LEU A 251 -5.20 -9.84 15.33
N TYR A 252 -5.77 -8.64 15.16
CA TYR A 252 -7.20 -8.42 15.33
C TYR A 252 -8.02 -9.18 14.28
N ASP A 253 -7.65 -9.08 13.00
CA ASP A 253 -8.30 -9.81 11.91
C ASP A 253 -8.24 -11.32 12.14
N SER A 254 -7.09 -11.83 12.63
CA SER A 254 -6.91 -13.24 12.99
C SER A 254 -7.83 -13.66 14.13
N ALA A 255 -7.88 -12.89 15.21
CA ALA A 255 -8.72 -13.22 16.37
C ALA A 255 -10.21 -13.22 16.02
N GLN A 256 -10.67 -12.27 15.20
CA GLN A 256 -12.06 -12.22 14.74
C GLN A 256 -12.40 -13.39 13.81
N SER A 257 -11.49 -13.74 12.92
CA SER A 257 -11.64 -14.89 12.01
C SER A 257 -11.71 -16.20 12.79
N ASP A 258 -10.85 -16.40 13.79
CA ASP A 258 -10.85 -17.60 14.63
C ASP A 258 -12.14 -17.69 15.47
N THR A 259 -12.60 -16.56 16.01
CA THR A 259 -13.86 -16.51 16.74
C THR A 259 -15.05 -16.89 15.85
N ALA A 260 -15.12 -16.36 14.64
CA ALA A 260 -16.17 -16.70 13.67
C ALA A 260 -16.12 -18.19 13.28
N ASN A 261 -14.92 -18.73 13.02
CA ASN A 261 -14.72 -20.13 12.71
C ASN A 261 -15.15 -21.04 13.88
N TYR A 262 -14.71 -20.68 15.10
CA TYR A 262 -15.08 -21.42 16.30
C TYR A 262 -16.59 -21.44 16.55
N MET A 263 -17.27 -20.30 16.38
CA MET A 263 -18.71 -20.22 16.50
C MET A 263 -19.45 -21.10 15.46
N THR A 264 -18.96 -21.12 14.22
CA THR A 264 -19.54 -21.95 13.15
C THR A 264 -19.29 -23.43 13.44
N ASP A 265 -18.06 -23.81 13.78
CA ASP A 265 -17.73 -25.21 14.13
C ASP A 265 -18.53 -25.71 15.34
N LEU A 266 -18.82 -24.84 16.34
CA LEU A 266 -19.67 -25.20 17.47
C LEU A 266 -21.15 -25.37 17.10
N ASN A 267 -21.65 -24.51 16.19
CA ASN A 267 -23.05 -24.66 15.73
C ASN A 267 -23.27 -25.97 14.96
N ASP A 268 -22.21 -26.46 14.28
CA ASP A 268 -22.24 -27.73 13.55
C ASP A 268 -21.83 -28.92 14.42
N ALA A 269 -21.42 -28.68 15.67
CA ALA A 269 -21.02 -29.74 16.59
C ALA A 269 -22.22 -30.60 16.98
N MET A 270 -22.06 -31.91 16.82
CA MET A 270 -23.05 -32.89 17.27
C MET A 270 -22.74 -33.36 18.70
N LEU A 271 -23.74 -33.35 19.56
CA LEU A 271 -23.63 -33.91 20.89
C LEU A 271 -23.82 -35.42 20.80
N ALA A 272 -22.79 -36.19 21.16
CA ALA A 272 -22.92 -37.67 21.22
C ALA A 272 -23.36 -38.10 22.61
N ILE A 273 -24.47 -38.84 22.67
CA ILE A 273 -24.93 -39.52 23.89
C ILE A 273 -24.56 -40.99 23.76
N VAL A 274 -23.66 -41.46 24.62
CA VAL A 274 -23.23 -42.87 24.64
C VAL A 274 -23.99 -43.59 25.74
N GLY A 275 -24.75 -44.62 25.37
CA GLY A 275 -25.50 -45.43 26.33
C GLY A 275 -26.46 -46.41 25.67
N ASN A 276 -26.98 -47.36 26.46
CA ASN A 276 -27.99 -48.34 26.04
C ASN A 276 -29.41 -47.76 26.20
N ILE A 277 -29.71 -46.68 25.47
CA ILE A 277 -31.03 -46.05 25.47
C ILE A 277 -31.77 -46.52 24.22
N GLU A 278 -32.98 -47.06 24.37
CA GLU A 278 -33.86 -47.31 23.23
C GLU A 278 -34.56 -46.00 22.85
N ILE A 279 -34.31 -45.54 21.64
CA ILE A 279 -34.84 -44.29 21.08
C ILE A 279 -35.87 -44.68 20.02
N ASP A 280 -37.10 -44.20 20.17
CA ASP A 280 -38.15 -44.39 19.15
C ASP A 280 -37.96 -43.41 17.96
N GLY A 281 -38.79 -43.58 16.91
CA GLY A 281 -38.66 -42.79 15.68
C GLY A 281 -38.98 -41.30 15.85
N GLU A 282 -39.78 -40.92 16.84
CA GLU A 282 -40.11 -39.53 17.17
C GLU A 282 -38.96 -38.87 17.97
N GLU A 283 -38.39 -39.60 18.90
CA GLU A 283 -37.24 -39.18 19.67
C GLU A 283 -36.01 -39.05 18.79
N ALA A 284 -35.79 -39.95 17.84
CA ALA A 284 -34.71 -39.86 16.86
C ALA A 284 -34.79 -38.58 15.99
N LYS A 285 -36.01 -38.11 15.65
CA LYS A 285 -36.20 -36.82 14.97
C LYS A 285 -35.83 -35.64 15.86
N LYS A 286 -36.21 -35.65 17.12
CA LYS A 286 -35.87 -34.61 18.10
C LYS A 286 -34.36 -34.55 18.34
N PHE A 287 -33.69 -35.70 18.41
CA PHE A 287 -32.23 -35.78 18.52
C PHE A 287 -31.54 -35.13 17.31
N ARG A 288 -31.99 -35.46 16.08
CA ARG A 288 -31.46 -34.82 14.86
C ARG A 288 -31.71 -33.31 14.81
N GLN A 289 -32.88 -32.86 15.23
CA GLN A 289 -33.22 -31.44 15.29
C GLN A 289 -32.39 -30.69 16.35
N ALA A 290 -31.92 -31.39 17.38
CA ALA A 290 -31.05 -30.86 18.43
C ALA A 290 -29.55 -31.09 18.17
N ASN A 291 -29.16 -31.49 16.94
CA ASN A 291 -27.79 -31.88 16.58
C ASN A 291 -27.19 -32.93 17.53
N MET A 292 -28.00 -33.92 17.93
CA MET A 292 -27.58 -35.00 18.83
C MET A 292 -27.50 -36.33 18.08
N VAL A 293 -26.48 -37.11 18.39
CA VAL A 293 -26.33 -38.50 17.90
C VAL A 293 -26.27 -39.45 19.07
N HIS A 294 -27.09 -40.51 19.02
CA HIS A 294 -27.02 -41.60 19.99
C HIS A 294 -26.08 -42.69 19.47
N VAL A 295 -25.06 -43.00 20.25
CA VAL A 295 -24.09 -44.05 19.97
C VAL A 295 -24.29 -45.19 20.98
N LYS A 296 -24.66 -46.38 20.49
CA LYS A 296 -24.72 -47.58 21.34
C LYS A 296 -23.28 -48.04 21.63
N PRO A 297 -22.92 -48.34 22.89
CA PRO A 297 -21.61 -48.90 23.17
C PRO A 297 -21.45 -50.24 22.43
N GLY A 298 -20.31 -50.43 21.78
CA GLY A 298 -19.99 -51.70 21.11
C GLY A 298 -19.83 -52.81 22.12
N ILE A 299 -20.56 -53.91 21.94
CA ILE A 299 -20.37 -55.10 22.74
C ILE A 299 -19.05 -55.74 22.31
N ASN A 300 -18.10 -55.83 23.24
CA ASN A 300 -16.87 -56.58 23.00
C ASN A 300 -17.20 -58.06 22.79
N ALA A 301 -16.39 -58.77 21.99
CA ALA A 301 -16.59 -60.20 21.66
C ALA A 301 -16.71 -61.14 22.89
N ASN A 302 -16.48 -60.62 24.08
CA ASN A 302 -16.60 -61.31 25.36
C ASN A 302 -17.86 -60.94 26.17
N GLY A 303 -18.81 -60.17 25.61
CA GLY A 303 -20.09 -59.87 26.23
C GLY A 303 -20.04 -58.91 27.44
N ASN A 304 -18.95 -58.24 27.68
CA ASN A 304 -18.84 -57.20 28.71
C ASN A 304 -18.90 -55.83 28.05
N ASP A 305 -19.66 -54.90 28.66
CA ASP A 305 -19.75 -53.47 28.28
C ASP A 305 -18.42 -52.74 28.35
#